data_9a46d6b1915cbacb58a67d3c1b1ffb96
#
_entry.id   9a46d6b1915cbacb58a67d3c1b1ffb96
#
_cell.length_a   1.000
_cell.length_b   1.000
_cell.length_c   1.000
_cell.angle_alpha   90.00
_cell.angle_beta   90.00
_cell.angle_gamma   90.00
#
_symmetry.space_group_name_H-M   'P 1'
#
loop_
_entity.id
_entity.type
_entity.pdbx_description
1 polymer ?
#
loop_
_entity_poly.entity_id
_entity_poly.type
_entity_poly.pdbx_seq_one_letter_code
_entity_poly.pdbx_strand_id
1 'polypeptide(L)'
;RRLRGAAANGSITAANAAVWPQEVRPVHEDERLAAFLDEVCGPLFWPPYRRRVRRELADHILSRAELLERSTGCPRGQAIERAISAMGDAHSLGLLLRRTRFPLRGLFLTLMTSLIWAAIAACILYLLLHLGLRT
;
A
#
# COMPACT_ATOMS: atom_id res chain seq x y z
N ARG A 1 65.41 -13.41 24.65
CA ARG A 1 64.46 -13.26 25.78
C ARG A 1 63.18 -12.59 25.34
N ARG A 2 62.17 -13.45 25.19
CA ARG A 2 60.77 -13.28 25.60
C ARG A 2 59.97 -12.18 24.92
N LEU A 3 59.07 -12.61 24.05
CA LEU A 3 57.72 -13.15 24.29
C LEU A 3 56.73 -12.10 24.81
N ARG A 4 55.63 -12.12 24.14
CA ARG A 4 54.25 -11.82 24.54
C ARG A 4 53.66 -10.53 23.94
N GLY A 5 52.63 -10.78 23.18
CA GLY A 5 51.67 -9.79 22.78
C GLY A 5 50.79 -10.15 21.62
N ALA A 6 50.51 -11.42 21.42
CA ALA A 6 49.47 -11.84 20.46
C ALA A 6 48.28 -12.37 21.27
N ALA A 7 47.32 -11.54 21.61
CA ALA A 7 45.95 -11.97 22.00
C ALA A 7 45.08 -10.75 22.33
N ALA A 8 44.59 -10.03 21.34
CA ALA A 8 43.50 -9.12 21.53
C ALA A 8 42.67 -8.85 20.25
N ASN A 9 42.68 -9.76 19.29
CA ASN A 9 41.85 -9.57 18.09
C ASN A 9 40.79 -10.66 17.87
N GLY A 10 40.50 -11.45 18.91
CA GLY A 10 39.52 -12.54 18.80
C GLY A 10 38.13 -12.27 19.34
N SER A 11 37.86 -11.12 19.96
CA SER A 11 36.58 -10.89 20.66
C SER A 11 35.60 -9.95 19.94
N ILE A 12 36.01 -9.30 18.86
CA ILE A 12 35.12 -8.37 18.15
C ILE A 12 34.30 -9.05 17.05
N THR A 13 34.76 -10.21 16.58
CA THR A 13 34.05 -10.96 15.53
C THR A 13 32.90 -11.83 16.05
N ALA A 14 32.86 -12.14 17.33
CA ALA A 14 31.76 -12.93 17.91
C ALA A 14 30.52 -12.09 18.27
N ALA A 15 30.69 -10.78 18.50
CA ALA A 15 29.57 -9.91 18.84
C ALA A 15 28.76 -9.44 17.61
N ASN A 16 29.35 -9.51 16.42
CA ASN A 16 28.65 -9.21 15.17
C ASN A 16 27.97 -10.42 14.52
N ALA A 17 28.13 -11.61 15.08
CA ALA A 17 27.44 -12.83 14.63
C ALA A 17 26.02 -12.97 15.24
N ALA A 18 25.62 -12.07 16.12
CA ALA A 18 24.21 -11.89 16.48
C ALA A 18 23.48 -10.98 15.45
N VAL A 19 23.94 -11.00 14.20
CA VAL A 19 23.12 -10.60 13.07
C VAL A 19 21.97 -11.60 13.03
N TRP A 20 20.82 -11.13 13.46
CA TRP A 20 19.46 -11.65 13.28
C TRP A 20 19.44 -12.82 12.31
N PRO A 21 19.05 -14.03 12.73
CA PRO A 21 18.79 -15.07 11.76
C PRO A 21 17.89 -14.43 10.71
N GLN A 22 18.39 -14.31 9.52
CA GLN A 22 17.55 -14.09 8.34
C GLN A 22 16.68 -15.33 8.32
N GLU A 23 15.56 -15.19 9.00
CA GLU A 23 14.48 -16.16 8.98
C GLU A 23 14.19 -16.35 7.50
N VAL A 24 14.65 -17.47 6.97
CA VAL A 24 14.37 -17.88 5.60
C VAL A 24 12.85 -18.01 5.57
N ARG A 25 12.20 -16.93 5.14
CA ARG A 25 10.76 -16.92 4.95
C ARG A 25 10.46 -18.04 3.98
N PRO A 26 9.68 -19.03 4.35
CA PRO A 26 9.35 -20.08 3.43
C PRO A 26 8.70 -19.43 2.21
N VAL A 27 9.30 -19.67 1.06
CA VAL A 27 8.92 -19.09 -0.26
C VAL A 27 7.41 -19.22 -0.52
N HIS A 28 6.80 -20.27 0.02
CA HIS A 28 5.37 -20.54 -0.09
C HIS A 28 4.45 -19.52 0.62
N GLU A 29 4.89 -18.90 1.69
CA GLU A 29 4.06 -17.96 2.48
C GLU A 29 3.98 -16.62 1.77
N ASP A 30 5.12 -16.15 1.24
CA ASP A 30 5.18 -14.93 0.46
C ASP A 30 4.41 -15.06 -0.86
N GLU A 31 4.35 -16.25 -1.44
CA GLU A 31 3.62 -16.54 -2.68
C GLU A 31 2.09 -16.49 -2.48
N ARG A 32 1.57 -17.05 -1.39
CA ARG A 32 0.13 -16.98 -1.06
C ARG A 32 -0.32 -15.55 -0.76
N LEU A 33 0.47 -14.83 0.00
CA LEU A 33 0.21 -13.42 0.28
C LEU A 33 0.23 -12.59 -1.00
N ALA A 34 1.21 -12.83 -1.89
CA ALA A 34 1.31 -12.15 -3.17
C ALA A 34 0.11 -12.44 -4.07
N ALA A 35 -0.32 -13.71 -4.17
CA ALA A 35 -1.49 -14.11 -4.95
C ALA A 35 -2.77 -13.44 -4.45
N PHE A 36 -3.00 -13.41 -3.14
CA PHE A 36 -4.13 -12.72 -2.53
C PHE A 36 -4.13 -11.22 -2.84
N LEU A 37 -2.97 -10.58 -2.70
CA LEU A 37 -2.82 -9.15 -2.99
C LEU A 37 -3.02 -8.84 -4.47
N ASP A 38 -2.59 -9.73 -5.37
CA ASP A 38 -2.79 -9.58 -6.82
C ASP A 38 -4.27 -9.69 -7.18
N GLU A 39 -5.00 -10.61 -6.56
CA GLU A 39 -6.44 -10.76 -6.75
C GLU A 39 -7.23 -9.56 -6.24
N VAL A 40 -6.95 -9.08 -5.02
CA VAL A 40 -7.59 -7.89 -4.43
C VAL A 40 -7.29 -6.63 -5.24
N CYS A 41 -6.03 -6.47 -5.67
CA CYS A 41 -5.58 -5.27 -6.36
C CYS A 41 -5.82 -5.32 -7.89
N GLY A 42 -6.19 -6.49 -8.46
CA GLY A 42 -6.45 -6.66 -9.87
C GLY A 42 -7.50 -5.70 -10.43
N PRO A 43 -8.67 -5.53 -9.78
CA PRO A 43 -9.72 -4.62 -10.21
C PRO A 43 -9.36 -3.12 -10.14
N LEU A 44 -8.25 -2.76 -9.48
CA LEU A 44 -7.83 -1.37 -9.30
C LEU A 44 -7.13 -0.84 -10.55
N PHE A 45 -7.79 0.04 -11.27
CA PHE A 45 -7.29 0.55 -12.56
C PHE A 45 -6.09 1.50 -12.42
N TRP A 46 -5.97 2.27 -11.33
CA TRP A 46 -4.93 3.30 -11.21
C TRP A 46 -3.65 2.78 -10.54
N PRO A 47 -2.50 2.70 -11.28
CA PRO A 47 -1.28 2.08 -10.79
C PRO A 47 -0.72 2.64 -9.48
N PRO A 48 -0.64 3.97 -9.24
CA PRO A 48 -0.10 4.50 -7.98
C PRO A 48 -0.98 4.15 -6.78
N TYR A 49 -2.32 4.14 -6.96
CA TYR A 49 -3.25 3.74 -5.93
C TYR A 49 -3.15 2.24 -5.64
N ARG A 50 -3.07 1.41 -6.69
CA ARG A 50 -2.89 -0.04 -6.55
C ARG A 50 -1.64 -0.40 -5.73
N ARG A 51 -0.51 0.28 -5.99
CA ARG A 51 0.74 0.08 -5.24
C ARG A 51 0.60 0.45 -3.77
N ARG A 52 -0.11 1.54 -3.47
CA ARG A 52 -0.36 2.00 -2.12
C ARG A 52 -1.24 1.03 -1.35
N VAL A 53 -2.39 0.66 -1.92
CA VAL A 53 -3.32 -0.32 -1.31
C VAL A 53 -2.63 -1.66 -1.08
N ARG A 54 -1.85 -2.15 -2.06
CA ARG A 54 -1.09 -3.39 -1.93
C ARG A 54 -0.15 -3.36 -0.73
N ARG A 55 0.56 -2.27 -0.52
CA ARG A 55 1.48 -2.11 0.60
C ARG A 55 0.74 -2.04 1.93
N GLU A 56 -0.26 -1.18 2.04
CA GLU A 56 -1.07 -1.02 3.25
C GLU A 56 -1.75 -2.33 3.66
N LEU A 57 -2.27 -3.08 2.68
CA LEU A 57 -2.93 -4.36 2.93
C LEU A 57 -1.92 -5.45 3.34
N ALA A 58 -0.75 -5.51 2.70
CA ALA A 58 0.33 -6.41 3.08
C ALA A 58 0.79 -6.16 4.52
N ASP A 59 1.04 -4.90 4.89
CA ASP A 59 1.45 -4.51 6.23
C ASP A 59 0.39 -4.89 7.27
N HIS A 60 -0.89 -4.72 6.93
CA HIS A 60 -1.99 -5.09 7.81
C HIS A 60 -2.11 -6.59 8.02
N ILE A 61 -1.99 -7.39 6.96
CA ILE A 61 -2.03 -8.86 7.04
C ILE A 61 -0.85 -9.39 7.86
N LEU A 62 0.35 -8.87 7.60
CA LEU A 62 1.56 -9.29 8.31
C LEU A 62 1.50 -8.93 9.80
N SER A 63 1.06 -7.72 10.14
CA SER A 63 0.87 -7.30 11.53
C SER A 63 -0.15 -8.18 12.26
N ARG A 64 -1.25 -8.55 11.59
CA ARG A 64 -2.25 -9.44 12.16
C ARG A 64 -1.74 -10.87 12.31
N ALA A 65 -0.97 -11.36 11.34
CA ALA A 65 -0.33 -12.68 11.44
C ALA A 65 0.66 -12.74 12.61
N GLU A 66 1.47 -11.72 12.80
CA GLU A 66 2.40 -11.60 13.93
C GLU A 66 1.68 -11.61 15.28
N LEU A 67 0.54 -10.93 15.37
CA LEU A 67 -0.31 -10.92 16.56
C LEU A 67 -0.88 -12.32 16.85
N LEU A 68 -1.33 -13.04 15.82
CA LEU A 68 -1.82 -14.41 15.92
C LEU A 68 -0.71 -15.38 16.34
N GLU A 69 0.48 -15.24 15.76
CA GLU A 69 1.65 -16.03 16.11
C GLU A 69 2.00 -15.88 17.61
N ARG A 70 2.05 -14.64 18.11
CA ARG A 70 2.32 -14.35 19.52
C ARG A 70 1.22 -14.84 20.47
N SER A 71 -0.05 -14.77 20.07
CA SER A 71 -1.17 -15.11 20.94
C SER A 71 -1.48 -16.59 20.97
N THR A 72 -1.30 -17.31 19.86
CA THR A 72 -1.68 -18.72 19.71
C THR A 72 -0.49 -19.66 19.58
N GLY A 73 0.73 -19.13 19.41
CA GLY A 73 1.94 -19.93 19.18
C GLY A 73 1.88 -20.76 17.87
N CYS A 74 0.99 -20.40 16.93
CA CYS A 74 0.89 -21.13 15.68
C CYS A 74 2.05 -20.76 14.74
N PRO A 75 2.49 -21.68 13.87
CA PRO A 75 3.53 -21.38 12.88
C PRO A 75 3.09 -20.26 11.96
N ARG A 76 4.06 -19.44 11.53
CA ARG A 76 3.85 -18.23 10.74
C ARG A 76 2.96 -18.41 9.51
N GLY A 77 3.13 -19.52 8.77
CA GLY A 77 2.30 -19.83 7.61
C GLY A 77 0.83 -19.98 7.94
N GLN A 78 0.51 -20.65 9.04
CA GLN A 78 -0.88 -20.75 9.49
C GLN A 78 -1.43 -19.41 10.00
N ALA A 79 -0.59 -18.58 10.60
CA ALA A 79 -0.98 -17.26 11.05
C ALA A 79 -1.34 -16.35 9.88
N ILE A 80 -0.55 -16.39 8.80
CA ILE A 80 -0.83 -15.65 7.56
C ILE A 80 -2.11 -16.15 6.90
N GLU A 81 -2.30 -17.46 6.80
CA GLU A 81 -3.50 -18.05 6.21
C GLU A 81 -4.78 -17.69 6.99
N ARG A 82 -4.70 -17.70 8.33
CA ARG A 82 -5.80 -17.24 9.19
C ARG A 82 -6.04 -15.74 9.07
N ALA A 83 -4.99 -14.94 8.93
CA ALA A 83 -5.11 -13.50 8.72
C ALA A 83 -5.77 -13.18 7.38
N ILE A 84 -5.41 -13.90 6.31
CA ILE A 84 -6.02 -13.78 4.98
C ILE A 84 -7.49 -14.22 5.02
N SER A 85 -7.80 -15.38 5.60
CA SER A 85 -9.19 -15.86 5.70
C SER A 85 -10.09 -14.97 6.54
N ALA A 86 -9.54 -14.26 7.52
CA ALA A 86 -10.28 -13.27 8.31
C ALA A 86 -10.59 -11.98 7.53
N MET A 87 -9.90 -11.72 6.41
CA MET A 87 -10.18 -10.61 5.50
C MET A 87 -11.40 -10.88 4.60
N GLY A 88 -11.79 -12.14 4.45
CA GLY A 88 -12.87 -12.58 3.57
C GLY A 88 -12.41 -12.85 2.14
N ASP A 89 -13.36 -12.80 1.22
CA ASP A 89 -13.12 -13.09 -0.19
C ASP A 89 -12.36 -11.94 -0.88
N ALA A 90 -11.23 -12.27 -1.48
CA ALA A 90 -10.33 -11.31 -2.14
C ALA A 90 -11.03 -10.54 -3.27
N HIS A 91 -11.85 -11.24 -4.05
CA HIS A 91 -12.55 -10.65 -5.18
C HIS A 91 -13.58 -9.61 -4.73
N SER A 92 -14.39 -9.94 -3.74
CA SER A 92 -15.39 -9.03 -3.18
C SER A 92 -14.76 -7.80 -2.53
N LEU A 93 -13.64 -7.98 -1.84
CA LEU A 93 -12.86 -6.90 -1.24
C LEU A 93 -12.29 -5.96 -2.32
N GLY A 94 -11.75 -6.51 -3.40
CA GLY A 94 -11.27 -5.75 -4.56
C GLY A 94 -12.35 -4.92 -5.23
N LEU A 95 -13.53 -5.48 -5.42
CA LEU A 95 -14.69 -4.77 -5.97
C LEU A 95 -15.19 -3.64 -5.04
N LEU A 96 -15.22 -3.88 -3.74
CA LEU A 96 -15.55 -2.87 -2.73
C LEU A 96 -14.56 -1.70 -2.78
N LEU A 97 -13.26 -1.98 -2.81
CA LEU A 97 -12.22 -0.97 -2.91
C LEU A 97 -12.32 -0.18 -4.22
N ARG A 98 -12.66 -0.83 -5.31
CA ARG A 98 -12.93 -0.16 -6.58
C ARG A 98 -14.14 0.77 -6.49
N ARG A 99 -15.23 0.33 -5.86
CA ARG A 99 -16.48 1.09 -5.75
C ARG A 99 -16.36 2.31 -4.83
N THR A 100 -15.62 2.18 -3.73
CA THR A 100 -15.45 3.29 -2.76
C THR A 100 -14.52 4.38 -3.26
N ARG A 101 -13.64 4.08 -4.20
CA ARG A 101 -12.62 5.03 -4.70
C ARG A 101 -12.86 5.54 -6.11
N PHE A 102 -13.97 5.24 -6.75
CA PHE A 102 -14.37 6.03 -7.91
C PHE A 102 -14.89 7.38 -7.38
N PRO A 103 -14.08 8.46 -7.40
CA PRO A 103 -14.53 9.76 -6.92
C PRO A 103 -15.38 10.42 -8.00
N LEU A 104 -16.45 9.72 -8.45
CA LEU A 104 -17.42 10.32 -9.36
C LEU A 104 -17.94 11.64 -8.77
N ARG A 105 -18.06 11.73 -7.43
CA ARG A 105 -18.41 12.99 -6.76
C ARG A 105 -17.32 14.05 -6.93
N GLY A 106 -16.04 13.70 -6.80
CA GLY A 106 -14.95 14.67 -6.97
C GLY A 106 -14.80 15.10 -8.43
N LEU A 107 -14.87 14.15 -9.37
CA LEU A 107 -14.84 14.45 -10.80
C LEU A 107 -16.06 15.30 -11.21
N PHE A 108 -17.24 14.95 -10.71
CA PHE A 108 -18.47 15.71 -10.98
C PHE A 108 -18.39 17.13 -10.42
N LEU A 109 -17.90 17.30 -9.18
CA LEU A 109 -17.70 18.62 -8.59
C LEU A 109 -16.69 19.45 -9.36
N THR A 110 -15.56 18.85 -9.80
CA THR A 110 -14.54 19.57 -10.59
C THR A 110 -15.07 19.98 -11.96
N LEU A 111 -15.84 19.09 -12.62
CA LEU A 111 -16.48 19.42 -13.90
C LEU A 111 -17.55 20.52 -13.74
N MET A 112 -18.37 20.45 -12.70
CA MET A 112 -19.36 21.50 -12.42
C MET A 112 -18.70 22.84 -12.13
N THR A 113 -17.65 22.86 -11.31
CA THR A 113 -16.91 24.09 -11.01
C THR A 113 -16.24 24.66 -12.28
N SER A 114 -15.65 23.82 -13.11
CA SER A 114 -15.06 24.25 -14.39
C SER A 114 -16.10 24.82 -15.34
N LEU A 115 -17.29 24.22 -15.41
CA LEU A 115 -18.38 24.69 -16.25
C LEU A 115 -18.87 26.07 -15.81
N ILE A 116 -19.01 26.29 -14.49
CA ILE A 116 -19.43 27.57 -13.92
C ILE A 116 -18.41 28.67 -14.27
N TRP A 117 -17.11 28.40 -14.12
CA TRP A 117 -16.07 29.37 -14.47
C TRP A 117 -16.04 29.69 -15.97
N ALA A 118 -16.26 28.69 -16.83
CA ALA A 118 -16.36 28.89 -18.27
C ALA A 118 -17.55 29.75 -18.64
N ALA A 119 -18.71 29.55 -18.00
CA ALA A 119 -19.90 30.35 -18.20
C ALA A 119 -19.70 31.81 -17.77
N ILE A 120 -19.07 32.05 -16.62
CA ILE A 120 -18.73 33.40 -16.14
C ILE A 120 -17.79 34.09 -17.12
N ALA A 121 -16.75 33.42 -17.58
CA ALA A 121 -15.80 33.97 -18.54
C ALA A 121 -16.48 34.34 -19.89
N ALA A 122 -17.35 33.45 -20.36
CA ALA A 122 -18.14 33.72 -21.59
C ALA A 122 -19.07 34.94 -21.44
N CYS A 123 -19.75 35.08 -20.29
CA CYS A 123 -20.59 36.24 -20.01
C CYS A 123 -19.79 37.55 -19.96
N ILE A 124 -18.63 37.55 -19.31
CA ILE A 124 -17.74 38.71 -19.25
C ILE A 124 -17.28 39.12 -20.67
N LEU A 125 -16.82 38.12 -21.43
CA LEU A 125 -16.38 38.35 -22.80
C LEU A 125 -17.49 38.94 -23.69
N TYR A 126 -18.72 38.37 -23.57
CA TYR A 126 -19.89 38.86 -24.28
C TYR A 126 -20.21 40.34 -23.93
N LEU A 127 -20.18 40.66 -22.63
CA LEU A 127 -20.43 42.05 -22.19
C LEU A 127 -19.35 43.00 -22.68
N LEU A 128 -18.07 42.62 -22.66
CA LEU A 128 -16.98 43.46 -23.19
C LEU A 128 -17.10 43.71 -24.68
N LEU A 129 -17.44 42.68 -25.45
CA LEU A 129 -17.68 42.82 -26.88
C LEU A 129 -18.89 43.71 -27.18
N HIS A 130 -20.00 43.51 -26.43
CA HIS A 130 -21.21 44.30 -26.64
C HIS A 130 -21.06 45.77 -26.26
N LEU A 131 -20.32 46.07 -25.18
CA LEU A 131 -19.99 47.44 -24.77
C LEU A 131 -18.95 48.06 -25.69
N GLY A 132 -17.91 47.32 -26.11
CA GLY A 132 -16.87 47.80 -27.01
C GLY A 132 -17.35 48.09 -28.44
N LEU A 133 -18.39 47.38 -28.93
CA LEU A 133 -19.00 47.67 -30.24
C LEU A 133 -20.01 48.82 -30.21
N ARG A 134 -20.36 49.29 -29.01
CA ARG A 134 -21.36 50.37 -28.83
C ARG A 134 -20.71 51.75 -28.57
N THR A 135 -19.40 51.76 -28.32
CA THR A 135 -18.56 52.98 -28.26
C THR A 135 -17.91 53.28 -29.60
#